data_f1cec9771ef12476299129666cbd11a0
#
_entry.id   f1cec9771ef12476299129666cbd11a0
#
_cell.length_a   1.000
_cell.length_b   1.000
_cell.length_c   1.000
_cell.angle_alpha   90.00
_cell.angle_beta   90.00
_cell.angle_gamma   90.00
#
_symmetry.space_group_name_H-M   'P 1'
#
loop_
_entity.id
_entity.type
_entity.pdbx_description
1 polymer ?
#
loop_
_entity_poly.entity_id
_entity_poly.type
_entity_poly.pdbx_seq_one_letter_code
_entity_poly.pdbx_strand_id
1 'polypeptide(L)'
;IDKYTFFEQLDEANFEPKRLIEVMLYNTSLLSLLSEYIGWPGLEQTAWYFVAHTSENTSDYEKAKIAEYSAIAIEDFQRGAFDRNWFIQAYSAMEPSQFKIVYDAAKYSTSGANHRRAQLYARASLGQLDRATLRDEIEQKRNQDKLRAYSLLPVMIVEAKECYLFLQHFLKQSKQFGTQRRASEAAAVEMAIQNLAEQVS
;
A
#
# COMPACT_ATOMS: atom_id res chain seq x y z
N ILE A 1 22.14 -21.41 12.42
CA ILE A 1 21.16 -21.77 13.47
C ILE A 1 19.96 -22.37 12.73
N ASP A 2 19.52 -23.54 13.12
CA ASP A 2 18.30 -24.12 12.58
C ASP A 2 17.06 -23.39 13.12
N LYS A 3 15.92 -23.54 12.43
CA LYS A 3 14.68 -22.84 12.75
C LYS A 3 14.18 -23.10 14.17
N TYR A 4 14.29 -24.32 14.65
CA TYR A 4 13.76 -24.69 15.96
C TYR A 4 14.57 -24.07 17.10
N THR A 5 15.91 -24.12 17.01
CA THR A 5 16.78 -23.44 17.96
C THR A 5 16.54 -21.93 17.96
N PHE A 6 16.27 -21.34 16.80
CA PHE A 6 15.93 -19.91 16.72
C PHE A 6 14.60 -19.59 17.42
N PHE A 7 13.59 -20.42 17.26
CA PHE A 7 12.29 -20.23 17.92
C PHE A 7 12.40 -20.41 19.44
N GLU A 8 13.17 -21.40 19.92
CA GLU A 8 13.46 -21.54 21.35
C GLU A 8 14.12 -20.29 21.93
N GLN A 9 15.06 -19.69 21.23
CA GLN A 9 15.70 -18.44 21.67
C GLN A 9 14.73 -17.25 21.69
N LEU A 10 13.79 -17.19 20.74
CA LEU A 10 12.73 -16.18 20.76
C LEU A 10 11.77 -16.37 21.92
N ASP A 11 11.41 -17.62 22.26
CA ASP A 11 10.57 -17.95 23.40
C ASP A 11 11.24 -17.55 24.74
N GLU A 12 12.52 -17.84 24.89
CA GLU A 12 13.31 -17.43 26.04
C GLU A 12 13.42 -15.91 26.19
N ALA A 13 13.59 -15.20 25.05
CA ALA A 13 13.70 -13.75 25.03
C ALA A 13 12.34 -13.04 25.26
N ASN A 14 11.25 -13.74 25.00
CA ASN A 14 9.87 -13.28 25.21
C ASN A 14 9.57 -11.89 24.62
N PHE A 15 9.93 -11.69 23.35
CA PHE A 15 9.62 -10.45 22.66
C PHE A 15 8.13 -10.31 22.36
N GLU A 16 7.61 -9.09 22.48
CA GLU A 16 6.26 -8.79 22.01
C GLU A 16 6.17 -8.95 20.49
N PRO A 17 5.07 -9.51 19.94
CA PRO A 17 4.86 -9.67 18.50
C PRO A 17 5.09 -8.38 17.72
N LYS A 18 4.68 -7.23 18.25
CA LYS A 18 4.93 -5.92 17.64
C LYS A 18 6.40 -5.68 17.31
N ARG A 19 7.32 -6.03 18.23
CA ARG A 19 8.76 -5.84 18.02
C ARG A 19 9.30 -6.76 16.93
N LEU A 20 8.83 -7.98 16.88
CA LEU A 20 9.21 -8.92 15.83
C LEU A 20 8.71 -8.47 14.45
N ILE A 21 7.50 -7.88 14.40
CA ILE A 21 6.93 -7.31 13.17
C ILE A 21 7.74 -6.10 12.70
N GLU A 22 8.16 -5.23 13.60
CA GLU A 22 9.07 -4.12 13.26
C GLU A 22 10.39 -4.62 12.66
N VAL A 23 10.96 -5.67 13.25
CA VAL A 23 12.21 -6.29 12.78
C VAL A 23 12.05 -6.94 11.40
N MET A 24 10.97 -7.71 11.18
CA MET A 24 10.77 -8.39 9.90
C MET A 24 10.49 -7.43 8.73
N LEU A 25 9.89 -6.26 9.00
CA LEU A 25 9.70 -5.22 8.00
C LEU A 25 10.98 -4.42 7.72
N TYR A 26 11.85 -4.30 8.71
CA TYR A 26 13.18 -3.71 8.54
C TYR A 26 14.14 -4.65 7.80
N ASN A 27 14.09 -5.95 8.10
CA ASN A 27 14.90 -6.99 7.47
C ASN A 27 14.01 -8.10 6.91
N THR A 28 13.63 -7.96 5.65
CA THR A 28 12.71 -8.85 4.94
C THR A 28 13.20 -10.28 4.79
N SER A 29 14.51 -10.55 4.97
CA SER A 29 15.03 -11.92 4.99
C SER A 29 14.48 -12.75 6.16
N LEU A 30 14.03 -12.10 7.22
CA LEU A 30 13.42 -12.74 8.40
C LEU A 30 11.90 -12.79 8.33
N LEU A 31 11.27 -12.18 7.32
CA LEU A 31 9.84 -11.96 7.28
C LEU A 31 9.04 -13.27 7.35
N SER A 32 9.33 -14.22 6.46
CA SER A 32 8.62 -15.52 6.45
C SER A 32 8.85 -16.30 7.75
N LEU A 33 10.07 -16.29 8.26
CA LEU A 33 10.43 -17.01 9.48
C LEU A 33 9.73 -16.44 10.73
N LEU A 34 9.75 -15.12 10.90
CA LEU A 34 9.08 -14.47 12.02
C LEU A 34 7.55 -14.51 11.90
N SER A 35 7.01 -14.46 10.69
CA SER A 35 5.57 -14.65 10.46
C SER A 35 5.12 -16.04 10.90
N GLU A 36 5.91 -17.08 10.58
CA GLU A 36 5.65 -18.45 11.03
C GLU A 36 5.71 -18.56 12.56
N TYR A 37 6.71 -17.95 13.20
CA TYR A 37 6.86 -17.95 14.64
C TYR A 37 5.69 -17.27 15.36
N ILE A 38 5.28 -16.08 14.89
CA ILE A 38 4.16 -15.32 15.49
C ILE A 38 2.83 -16.04 15.26
N GLY A 39 2.65 -16.71 14.11
CA GLY A 39 1.52 -17.57 13.81
C GLY A 39 0.19 -16.84 13.60
N TRP A 40 0.16 -15.53 13.40
CA TRP A 40 -1.08 -14.82 13.11
C TRP A 40 -1.54 -15.09 11.67
N PRO A 41 -2.82 -15.50 11.48
CA PRO A 41 -3.36 -15.67 10.12
C PRO A 41 -3.19 -14.40 9.29
N GLY A 42 -2.73 -14.56 8.05
CA GLY A 42 -2.55 -13.45 7.11
C GLY A 42 -1.36 -12.52 7.36
N LEU A 43 -0.55 -12.75 8.41
CA LEU A 43 0.56 -11.85 8.77
C LEU A 43 1.60 -11.75 7.66
N GLU A 44 2.08 -12.87 7.11
CA GLU A 44 3.09 -12.87 6.06
C GLU A 44 2.59 -12.15 4.80
N GLN A 45 1.38 -12.45 4.38
CA GLN A 45 0.72 -11.81 3.24
C GLN A 45 0.61 -10.29 3.42
N THR A 46 0.19 -9.84 4.61
CA THR A 46 0.02 -8.42 4.93
C THR A 46 1.37 -7.70 5.00
N ALA A 47 2.38 -8.33 5.57
CA ALA A 47 3.73 -7.78 5.62
C ALA A 47 4.32 -7.59 4.21
N TRP A 48 4.21 -8.58 3.35
CA TRP A 48 4.63 -8.46 1.94
C TRP A 48 3.84 -7.41 1.17
N TYR A 49 2.53 -7.25 1.47
CA TYR A 49 1.74 -6.16 0.91
C TYR A 49 2.36 -4.79 1.21
N PHE A 50 2.72 -4.54 2.48
CA PHE A 50 3.35 -3.27 2.84
C PHE A 50 4.74 -3.13 2.25
N VAL A 51 5.56 -4.17 2.21
CA VAL A 51 6.86 -4.14 1.53
C VAL A 51 6.70 -3.74 0.06
N ALA A 52 5.77 -4.36 -0.68
CA ALA A 52 5.52 -4.03 -2.09
C ALA A 52 5.11 -2.58 -2.29
N HIS A 53 4.15 -2.09 -1.50
CA HIS A 53 3.59 -0.74 -1.64
C HIS A 53 4.48 0.37 -1.06
N THR A 54 5.59 0.02 -0.38
CA THR A 54 6.59 0.98 0.12
C THR A 54 7.91 0.90 -0.64
N SER A 55 8.03 0.00 -1.62
CA SER A 55 9.29 -0.30 -2.32
C SER A 55 9.98 0.93 -2.90
N GLU A 56 11.27 1.05 -2.60
CA GLU A 56 12.19 2.01 -3.22
C GLU A 56 13.31 1.27 -3.94
N ASN A 57 13.96 0.34 -3.23
CA ASN A 57 15.00 -0.53 -3.78
C ASN A 57 14.65 -1.96 -3.37
N THR A 58 14.24 -2.77 -4.34
CA THR A 58 13.74 -4.12 -4.09
C THR A 58 14.76 -5.14 -4.57
N SER A 59 15.19 -6.03 -3.69
CA SER A 59 16.07 -7.16 -4.01
C SER A 59 15.34 -8.20 -4.87
N ASP A 60 16.10 -9.06 -5.54
CA ASP A 60 15.50 -10.15 -6.33
C ASP A 60 14.71 -11.14 -5.47
N TYR A 61 15.14 -11.35 -4.23
CA TYR A 61 14.38 -12.15 -3.26
C TYR A 61 13.01 -11.53 -2.95
N GLU A 62 12.98 -10.23 -2.67
CA GLU A 62 11.73 -9.51 -2.40
C GLU A 62 10.81 -9.48 -3.62
N LYS A 63 11.36 -9.26 -4.83
CA LYS A 63 10.59 -9.32 -6.07
C LYS A 63 9.93 -10.68 -6.27
N ALA A 64 10.67 -11.77 -6.01
CA ALA A 64 10.15 -13.12 -6.11
C ALA A 64 9.01 -13.36 -5.11
N LYS A 65 9.17 -12.88 -3.87
CA LYS A 65 8.14 -13.00 -2.83
C LYS A 65 6.88 -12.18 -3.15
N ILE A 66 7.05 -10.95 -3.62
CA ILE A 66 5.93 -10.09 -4.03
C ILE A 66 5.16 -10.72 -5.19
N ALA A 67 5.86 -11.32 -6.15
CA ALA A 67 5.25 -11.99 -7.30
C ALA A 67 4.38 -13.21 -6.93
N GLU A 68 4.56 -13.79 -5.74
CA GLU A 68 3.67 -14.85 -5.23
C GLU A 68 2.24 -14.32 -4.94
N TYR A 69 2.10 -13.01 -4.67
CA TYR A 69 0.83 -12.38 -4.25
C TYR A 69 0.23 -11.46 -5.30
N SER A 70 1.02 -10.87 -6.19
CA SER A 70 0.57 -9.85 -7.13
C SER A 70 1.20 -10.01 -8.51
N ALA A 71 0.40 -9.79 -9.54
CA ALA A 71 0.86 -9.70 -10.92
C ALA A 71 1.37 -8.30 -11.31
N ILE A 72 1.21 -7.31 -10.42
CA ILE A 72 1.69 -5.93 -10.67
C ILE A 72 3.21 -5.91 -10.60
N ALA A 73 3.85 -5.32 -11.61
CA ALA A 73 5.30 -5.17 -11.63
C ALA A 73 5.80 -4.25 -10.51
N ILE A 74 6.99 -4.53 -9.98
CA ILE A 74 7.56 -3.74 -8.88
C ILE A 74 7.74 -2.27 -9.25
N GLU A 75 8.05 -1.99 -10.51
CA GLU A 75 8.20 -0.64 -11.05
C GLU A 75 6.88 0.15 -11.00
N ASP A 76 5.76 -0.53 -11.14
CA ASP A 76 4.44 0.11 -11.04
C ASP A 76 4.08 0.40 -9.57
N PHE A 77 4.42 -0.49 -8.64
CA PHE A 77 4.32 -0.18 -7.19
C PHE A 77 5.15 1.04 -6.82
N GLN A 78 6.38 1.15 -7.33
CA GLN A 78 7.24 2.31 -7.10
C GLN A 78 6.64 3.61 -7.64
N ARG A 79 5.87 3.54 -8.74
CA ARG A 79 5.13 4.67 -9.32
C ARG A 79 3.82 4.98 -8.62
N GLY A 80 3.40 4.16 -7.67
CA GLY A 80 2.20 4.37 -6.88
C GLY A 80 1.00 3.51 -7.27
N ALA A 81 1.19 2.40 -7.99
CA ALA A 81 0.13 1.44 -8.22
C ALA A 81 -0.35 0.82 -6.89
N PHE A 82 -1.60 0.37 -6.89
CA PHE A 82 -2.25 -0.25 -5.74
C PHE A 82 -2.91 -1.56 -6.18
N ASP A 83 -2.59 -2.65 -5.47
CA ASP A 83 -3.25 -3.93 -5.67
C ASP A 83 -4.46 -4.06 -4.73
N ARG A 84 -5.64 -3.73 -5.26
CA ARG A 84 -6.88 -3.77 -4.49
C ARG A 84 -7.24 -5.17 -4.01
N ASN A 85 -7.04 -6.18 -4.84
CA ASN A 85 -7.39 -7.56 -4.47
C ASN A 85 -6.49 -8.06 -3.35
N TRP A 86 -5.20 -7.79 -3.44
CA TRP A 86 -4.26 -8.15 -2.38
C TRP A 86 -4.58 -7.40 -1.09
N PHE A 87 -4.88 -6.10 -1.16
CA PHE A 87 -5.29 -5.33 0.01
C PHE A 87 -6.51 -5.94 0.71
N ILE A 88 -7.56 -6.26 -0.03
CA ILE A 88 -8.78 -6.86 0.52
C ILE A 88 -8.48 -8.21 1.18
N GLN A 89 -7.70 -9.06 0.53
CA GLN A 89 -7.32 -10.37 1.07
C GLN A 89 -6.49 -10.22 2.35
N ALA A 90 -5.48 -9.35 2.34
CA ALA A 90 -4.62 -9.10 3.49
C ALA A 90 -5.41 -8.55 4.69
N TYR A 91 -6.26 -7.55 4.46
CA TYR A 91 -7.07 -6.95 5.50
C TYR A 91 -8.10 -7.93 6.08
N SER A 92 -8.76 -8.72 5.22
CA SER A 92 -9.78 -9.69 5.63
C SER A 92 -9.20 -10.90 6.37
N ALA A 93 -7.94 -11.22 6.16
CA ALA A 93 -7.27 -12.35 6.79
C ALA A 93 -6.81 -12.08 8.23
N MET A 94 -6.81 -10.83 8.66
CA MET A 94 -6.28 -10.41 9.96
C MET A 94 -7.35 -9.80 10.85
N GLU A 95 -7.15 -9.93 12.17
CA GLU A 95 -7.89 -9.12 13.13
C GLU A 95 -7.51 -7.63 12.94
N PRO A 96 -8.47 -6.68 13.05
CA PRO A 96 -8.20 -5.25 12.85
C PRO A 96 -7.07 -4.70 13.70
N SER A 97 -6.94 -5.14 14.95
CA SER A 97 -5.86 -4.74 15.85
C SER A 97 -4.49 -5.24 15.41
N GLN A 98 -4.43 -6.45 14.86
CA GLN A 98 -3.21 -7.06 14.32
C GLN A 98 -2.80 -6.36 12.99
N PHE A 99 -3.76 -6.09 12.11
CA PHE A 99 -3.52 -5.30 10.90
C PHE A 99 -2.94 -3.92 11.23
N LYS A 100 -3.49 -3.26 12.25
CA LYS A 100 -3.00 -1.95 12.72
C LYS A 100 -1.53 -1.98 13.14
N ILE A 101 -1.09 -3.06 13.77
CA ILE A 101 0.33 -3.23 14.16
C ILE A 101 1.23 -3.29 12.92
N VAL A 102 0.86 -4.06 11.90
CA VAL A 102 1.62 -4.14 10.63
C VAL A 102 1.60 -2.79 9.90
N TYR A 103 0.44 -2.15 9.83
CA TYR A 103 0.26 -0.82 9.26
C TYR A 103 1.18 0.22 9.92
N ASP A 104 1.26 0.25 11.23
CA ASP A 104 2.13 1.18 11.96
C ASP A 104 3.61 0.85 11.77
N ALA A 105 3.95 -0.43 11.61
CA ALA A 105 5.31 -0.88 11.39
C ALA A 105 5.80 -0.70 9.95
N ALA A 106 4.93 -0.38 9.00
CA ALA A 106 5.29 -0.18 7.58
C ALA A 106 6.39 0.87 7.37
N LYS A 107 6.53 1.83 8.28
CA LYS A 107 7.62 2.82 8.28
C LYS A 107 9.02 2.21 8.33
N TYR A 108 9.16 0.97 8.80
CA TYR A 108 10.45 0.28 8.90
C TYR A 108 10.84 -0.45 7.60
N SER A 109 9.91 -0.62 6.65
CA SER A 109 10.16 -1.28 5.36
C SER A 109 10.84 -0.39 4.32
N THR A 110 11.01 0.89 4.62
CA THR A 110 11.61 1.87 3.71
C THR A 110 12.36 2.95 4.48
N SER A 111 13.39 3.52 3.86
CA SER A 111 14.10 4.69 4.39
C SER A 111 13.45 6.02 4.04
N GLY A 112 12.53 6.04 3.08
CA GLY A 112 11.89 7.23 2.54
C GLY A 112 10.45 7.45 3.03
N ALA A 113 9.70 8.21 2.26
CA ALA A 113 8.34 8.62 2.60
C ALA A 113 7.25 7.70 2.05
N ASN A 114 7.60 6.65 1.31
CA ASN A 114 6.63 5.78 0.62
C ASN A 114 5.71 5.02 1.58
N HIS A 115 6.14 4.78 2.84
CA HIS A 115 5.26 4.22 3.85
C HIS A 115 4.03 5.10 4.10
N ARG A 116 4.15 6.43 4.02
CA ARG A 116 3.02 7.36 4.16
C ARG A 116 2.02 7.19 3.01
N ARG A 117 2.51 6.95 1.79
CA ARG A 117 1.66 6.64 0.64
C ARG A 117 0.90 5.33 0.84
N ALA A 118 1.59 4.27 1.24
CA ALA A 118 0.95 2.98 1.54
C ALA A 118 -0.11 3.10 2.64
N GLN A 119 0.17 3.85 3.70
CA GLN A 119 -0.79 4.13 4.77
C GLN A 119 -1.98 4.96 4.29
N LEU A 120 -1.74 5.96 3.45
CA LEU A 120 -2.78 6.78 2.83
C LEU A 120 -3.74 5.91 1.98
N TYR A 121 -3.19 5.00 1.18
CA TYR A 121 -3.99 4.09 0.36
C TYR A 121 -4.82 3.11 1.19
N ALA A 122 -4.25 2.55 2.25
CA ALA A 122 -4.99 1.67 3.16
C ALA A 122 -6.16 2.42 3.81
N ARG A 123 -5.94 3.63 4.33
CA ARG A 123 -6.99 4.47 4.92
C ARG A 123 -8.06 4.85 3.91
N ALA A 124 -7.68 5.19 2.69
CA ALA A 124 -8.63 5.50 1.62
C ALA A 124 -9.51 4.27 1.31
N SER A 125 -8.90 3.11 1.12
CA SER A 125 -9.61 1.86 0.80
C SER A 125 -10.56 1.41 1.90
N LEU A 126 -10.26 1.75 3.16
CA LEU A 126 -11.12 1.48 4.32
C LEU A 126 -12.20 2.56 4.55
N GLY A 127 -12.29 3.57 3.68
CA GLY A 127 -13.26 4.66 3.83
C GLY A 127 -13.00 5.58 5.03
N GLN A 128 -11.75 5.66 5.50
CA GLN A 128 -11.35 6.44 6.67
C GLN A 128 -10.94 7.89 6.33
N LEU A 129 -11.06 8.29 5.07
CA LEU A 129 -10.78 9.64 4.61
C LEU A 129 -12.05 10.31 4.11
N ASP A 130 -12.19 11.60 4.42
CA ASP A 130 -13.30 12.41 3.89
C ASP A 130 -13.05 12.80 2.43
N ARG A 131 -14.01 12.46 1.56
CA ARG A 131 -13.92 12.69 0.10
C ARG A 131 -13.80 14.17 -0.23
N ALA A 132 -14.61 15.03 0.39
CA ALA A 132 -14.61 16.46 0.12
C ALA A 132 -13.28 17.11 0.54
N THR A 133 -12.79 16.79 1.73
CA THR A 133 -11.49 17.27 2.24
C THR A 133 -10.35 16.85 1.32
N LEU A 134 -10.33 15.59 0.89
CA LEU A 134 -9.28 15.07 0.01
C LEU A 134 -9.29 15.76 -1.36
N ARG A 135 -10.49 16.01 -1.90
CA ARG A 135 -10.70 16.74 -3.14
C ARG A 135 -10.18 18.17 -3.06
N ASP A 136 -10.50 18.91 -1.99
CA ASP A 136 -10.00 20.26 -1.75
C ASP A 136 -8.47 20.31 -1.68
N GLU A 137 -7.86 19.35 -0.98
CA GLU A 137 -6.40 19.24 -0.89
C GLU A 137 -5.73 18.94 -2.24
N ILE A 138 -6.36 18.12 -3.08
CA ILE A 138 -5.89 17.83 -4.44
C ILE A 138 -5.96 19.09 -5.31
N GLU A 139 -7.06 19.83 -5.25
CA GLU A 139 -7.24 21.06 -6.01
C GLU A 139 -6.22 22.14 -5.62
N GLN A 140 -5.93 22.26 -4.32
CA GLN A 140 -4.99 23.26 -3.81
C GLN A 140 -3.52 22.93 -4.10
N LYS A 141 -3.12 21.67 -3.94
CA LYS A 141 -1.71 21.27 -3.95
C LYS A 141 -1.32 20.38 -5.13
N ARG A 142 -2.28 19.86 -5.88
CA ARG A 142 -2.07 18.89 -6.97
C ARG A 142 -1.21 17.69 -6.57
N ASN A 143 -1.43 17.18 -5.36
CA ASN A 143 -0.70 16.03 -4.84
C ASN A 143 -1.18 14.74 -5.53
N GLN A 144 -0.26 14.06 -6.23
CA GLN A 144 -0.58 12.88 -7.01
C GLN A 144 -0.90 11.65 -6.16
N ASP A 145 -0.28 11.49 -4.98
CA ASP A 145 -0.60 10.41 -4.06
C ASP A 145 -2.04 10.55 -3.53
N LYS A 146 -2.45 11.77 -3.21
CA LYS A 146 -3.82 12.07 -2.81
C LYS A 146 -4.82 11.86 -3.94
N LEU A 147 -4.45 12.17 -5.19
CA LEU A 147 -5.28 11.89 -6.36
C LEU A 147 -5.53 10.39 -6.52
N ARG A 148 -4.50 9.57 -6.40
CA ARG A 148 -4.61 8.10 -6.43
C ARG A 148 -5.45 7.59 -5.24
N ALA A 149 -5.21 8.11 -4.03
CA ALA A 149 -6.00 7.77 -2.85
C ALA A 149 -7.48 8.13 -2.99
N TYR A 150 -7.80 9.26 -3.62
CA TYR A 150 -9.18 9.67 -3.92
C TYR A 150 -9.94 8.60 -4.71
N SER A 151 -9.30 7.99 -5.69
CA SER A 151 -9.88 6.92 -6.50
C SER A 151 -10.05 5.58 -5.75
N LEU A 152 -9.42 5.42 -4.59
CA LEU A 152 -9.51 4.24 -3.74
C LEU A 152 -10.63 4.34 -2.69
N LEU A 153 -11.16 5.52 -2.45
CA LEU A 153 -12.31 5.69 -1.54
C LEU A 153 -13.48 4.84 -2.03
N PRO A 154 -14.19 4.15 -1.16
CA PRO A 154 -15.37 3.38 -1.53
C PRO A 154 -16.36 4.27 -2.30
N VAL A 155 -16.80 3.81 -3.47
CA VAL A 155 -17.67 4.57 -4.36
C VAL A 155 -18.81 3.69 -4.86
N MET A 156 -20.03 4.22 -4.85
CA MET A 156 -21.17 3.60 -5.52
C MET A 156 -21.13 3.90 -7.02
N ILE A 157 -21.73 3.02 -7.83
CA ILE A 157 -21.77 3.17 -9.30
C ILE A 157 -22.33 4.54 -9.71
N VAL A 158 -23.34 5.04 -9.00
CA VAL A 158 -23.97 6.33 -9.27
C VAL A 158 -23.04 7.52 -9.06
N GLU A 159 -22.04 7.38 -8.18
CA GLU A 159 -21.06 8.42 -7.86
C GLU A 159 -19.81 8.34 -8.75
N ALA A 160 -19.57 7.19 -9.38
CA ALA A 160 -18.36 6.92 -10.17
C ALA A 160 -18.18 7.92 -11.31
N LYS A 161 -19.28 8.36 -11.92
CA LYS A 161 -19.27 9.37 -12.98
C LYS A 161 -18.71 10.70 -12.47
N GLU A 162 -19.11 11.15 -11.30
CA GLU A 162 -18.62 12.40 -10.72
C GLU A 162 -17.12 12.28 -10.38
N CYS A 163 -16.69 11.16 -9.80
CA CYS A 163 -15.29 10.88 -9.54
C CYS A 163 -14.46 10.90 -10.83
N TYR A 164 -14.93 10.24 -11.89
CA TYR A 164 -14.27 10.24 -13.18
C TYR A 164 -14.14 11.65 -13.78
N LEU A 165 -15.21 12.45 -13.73
CA LEU A 165 -15.19 13.83 -14.23
C LEU A 165 -14.21 14.72 -13.46
N PHE A 166 -14.07 14.52 -12.16
CA PHE A 166 -13.05 15.19 -11.35
C PHE A 166 -11.63 14.84 -11.81
N LEU A 167 -11.35 13.56 -12.06
CA LEU A 167 -10.05 13.10 -12.58
C LEU A 167 -9.76 13.69 -13.96
N GLN A 168 -10.75 13.75 -14.85
CA GLN A 168 -10.61 14.35 -16.17
C GLN A 168 -10.37 15.87 -16.10
N HIS A 169 -11.03 16.54 -15.16
CA HIS A 169 -10.78 17.97 -14.92
C HIS A 169 -9.35 18.23 -14.46
N PHE A 170 -8.85 17.44 -13.52
CA PHE A 170 -7.46 17.50 -13.08
C PHE A 170 -6.49 17.31 -14.26
N LEU A 171 -6.72 16.32 -15.10
CA LEU A 171 -5.90 16.06 -16.30
C LEU A 171 -5.93 17.24 -17.29
N LYS A 172 -7.11 17.83 -17.51
CA LYS A 172 -7.25 18.99 -18.37
C LYS A 172 -6.44 20.19 -17.87
N GLN A 173 -6.45 20.44 -16.57
CA GLN A 173 -5.68 21.51 -15.94
C GLN A 173 -4.17 21.29 -16.04
N SER A 174 -3.70 20.04 -16.15
CA SER A 174 -2.26 19.74 -16.24
C SER A 174 -1.59 20.30 -17.49
N LYS A 175 -2.38 20.69 -18.51
CA LYS A 175 -1.87 21.30 -19.75
C LYS A 175 -1.09 22.61 -19.53
N GLN A 176 -1.31 23.29 -18.40
CA GLN A 176 -0.59 24.51 -18.04
C GLN A 176 0.87 24.26 -17.61
N PHE A 177 1.25 23.01 -17.35
CA PHE A 177 2.59 22.66 -16.86
C PHE A 177 3.49 22.15 -17.99
N GLY A 178 4.80 22.12 -17.72
CA GLY A 178 5.80 21.57 -18.66
C GLY A 178 5.63 20.06 -18.88
N THR A 179 6.26 19.55 -19.92
CA THR A 179 6.09 18.19 -20.45
C THR A 179 6.28 17.09 -19.39
N GLN A 180 7.32 17.20 -18.56
CA GLN A 180 7.62 16.19 -17.55
C GLN A 180 6.52 16.10 -16.48
N ARG A 181 6.06 17.24 -15.98
CA ARG A 181 4.97 17.29 -15.00
C ARG A 181 3.65 16.80 -15.59
N ARG A 182 3.35 17.19 -16.83
CA ARG A 182 2.16 16.72 -17.54
C ARG A 182 2.14 15.20 -17.67
N ALA A 183 3.27 14.60 -18.06
CA ALA A 183 3.39 13.15 -18.17
C ALA A 183 3.20 12.45 -16.81
N SER A 184 3.79 12.99 -15.75
CA SER A 184 3.65 12.47 -14.38
C SER A 184 2.21 12.56 -13.87
N GLU A 185 1.53 13.71 -14.07
CA GLU A 185 0.13 13.88 -13.69
C GLU A 185 -0.82 13.00 -14.53
N ALA A 186 -0.54 12.82 -15.82
CA ALA A 186 -1.31 11.92 -16.67
C ALA A 186 -1.22 10.46 -16.22
N ALA A 187 -0.02 10.00 -15.85
CA ALA A 187 0.17 8.66 -15.28
C ALA A 187 -0.59 8.45 -13.96
N ALA A 188 -0.61 9.47 -13.09
CA ALA A 188 -1.38 9.42 -11.86
C ALA A 188 -2.89 9.35 -12.11
N VAL A 189 -3.40 10.10 -13.09
CA VAL A 189 -4.81 10.05 -13.50
C VAL A 189 -5.17 8.69 -14.09
N GLU A 190 -4.31 8.12 -14.93
CA GLU A 190 -4.52 6.78 -15.50
C GLU A 190 -4.66 5.72 -14.41
N MET A 191 -3.74 5.68 -13.44
CA MET A 191 -3.83 4.78 -12.29
C MET A 191 -5.12 5.02 -11.48
N ALA A 192 -5.50 6.26 -11.26
CA ALA A 192 -6.72 6.60 -10.53
C ALA A 192 -7.99 6.14 -11.27
N ILE A 193 -8.02 6.24 -12.60
CA ILE A 193 -9.14 5.74 -13.41
C ILE A 193 -9.21 4.21 -13.34
N GLN A 194 -8.08 3.51 -13.40
CA GLN A 194 -8.04 2.06 -13.24
C GLN A 194 -8.58 1.63 -11.87
N ASN A 195 -8.12 2.27 -10.79
CA ASN A 195 -8.62 2.02 -9.45
C ASN A 195 -10.15 2.22 -9.34
N LEU A 196 -10.65 3.27 -9.97
CA LEU A 196 -12.09 3.55 -9.99
C LEU A 196 -12.86 2.49 -10.77
N ALA A 197 -12.34 2.08 -11.93
CA ALA A 197 -12.97 1.06 -12.78
C ALA A 197 -13.07 -0.30 -12.05
N GLU A 198 -12.03 -0.70 -11.32
CA GLU A 198 -12.02 -1.94 -10.53
C GLU A 198 -13.08 -1.98 -9.42
N GLN A 199 -13.54 -0.82 -8.94
CA GLN A 199 -14.58 -0.76 -7.91
C GLN A 199 -15.99 -0.91 -8.47
N VAL A 200 -16.20 -0.63 -9.77
CA VAL A 200 -17.53 -0.58 -10.39
C VAL A 200 -17.74 -1.62 -11.50
N SER A 201 -16.73 -2.47 -11.72
CA SER A 201 -16.75 -3.58 -12.69
C SER A 201 -17.48 -4.85 -12.19
#